data_f4ec4de8723a052a8b71c369ecbca496
#
_entry.id   f4ec4de8723a052a8b71c369ecbca496
#
_cell.length_a   1.000
_cell.length_b   1.000
_cell.length_c   1.000
_cell.angle_alpha   90.00
_cell.angle_beta   90.00
_cell.angle_gamma   90.00
#
_symmetry.space_group_name_H-M   'P 1'
#
loop_
_entity.id
_entity.type
_entity.pdbx_description
1 polymer ?
#
loop_
_entity_poly.entity_id
_entity_poly.type
_entity_poly.pdbx_seq_one_letter_code
_entity_poly.pdbx_strand_id
1 'polypeptide(L)'
;AEELNYMRKLTAESLDAGALGLSTGLFYAPGYYARTDEVIALAEEVGKRDKLYSTHQRDEGSRTVGLFVSLNEAIEIGRRSDCKVQISHVKCAAQKVWGKSYEYLQLLEDTVQEGIDIAGDQYPYTASSTALTGALFPRWSLSGGREKTLEFMADEDHRGRLVDEITDTFSKGRGAEGIIIARYVEDESLEGKTLIEIADIMNTSPAEATLRIYQ
;
A
#
# COMPACT_ATOMS: atom_id res chain seq x y z
N ALA A 1 -23.91 -6.03 -5.04
CA ALA A 1 -24.89 -5.19 -4.31
C ALA A 1 -25.13 -5.70 -2.89
N GLU A 2 -25.39 -6.99 -2.71
CA GLU A 2 -25.74 -7.58 -1.40
C GLU A 2 -24.55 -7.58 -0.43
N GLU A 3 -23.37 -8.01 -0.89
CA GLU A 3 -22.13 -7.99 -0.12
C GLU A 3 -21.74 -6.56 0.31
N LEU A 4 -21.84 -5.59 -0.60
CA LEU A 4 -21.55 -4.19 -0.28
C LEU A 4 -22.51 -3.65 0.80
N ASN A 5 -23.80 -3.98 0.73
CA ASN A 5 -24.75 -3.60 1.76
C ASN A 5 -24.43 -4.24 3.12
N TYR A 6 -23.95 -5.47 3.11
CA TYR A 6 -23.49 -6.15 4.32
C TYR A 6 -22.23 -5.49 4.89
N MET A 7 -21.25 -5.15 4.07
CA MET A 7 -20.06 -4.39 4.48
C MET A 7 -20.42 -3.02 5.08
N ARG A 8 -21.34 -2.26 4.44
CA ARG A 8 -21.85 -1.00 4.98
C ARG A 8 -22.48 -1.18 6.36
N LYS A 9 -23.30 -2.23 6.54
CA LYS A 9 -23.91 -2.55 7.83
C LYS A 9 -22.86 -2.83 8.90
N LEU A 10 -21.84 -3.68 8.61
CA LEU A 10 -20.76 -3.97 9.55
C LEU A 10 -19.95 -2.71 9.91
N THR A 11 -19.67 -1.85 8.93
CA THR A 11 -19.02 -0.56 9.15
C THR A 11 -19.85 0.31 10.09
N ALA A 12 -21.14 0.46 9.83
CA ALA A 12 -22.06 1.24 10.66
C ALA A 12 -22.12 0.71 12.10
N GLU A 13 -22.30 -0.60 12.28
CA GLU A 13 -22.35 -1.26 13.59
C GLU A 13 -21.04 -1.06 14.38
N SER A 14 -19.89 -1.18 13.70
CA SER A 14 -18.58 -0.97 14.33
C SER A 14 -18.41 0.49 14.79
N LEU A 15 -18.81 1.46 13.97
CA LEU A 15 -18.77 2.87 14.29
C LEU A 15 -19.71 3.22 15.45
N ASP A 16 -20.90 2.62 15.51
CA ASP A 16 -21.88 2.80 16.59
C ASP A 16 -21.39 2.14 17.89
N ALA A 17 -20.64 1.05 17.79
CA ALA A 17 -19.98 0.39 18.93
C ALA A 17 -18.76 1.14 19.50
N GLY A 18 -18.34 2.25 18.87
CA GLY A 18 -17.29 3.11 19.40
C GLY A 18 -16.00 3.15 18.56
N ALA A 19 -15.94 2.53 17.37
CA ALA A 19 -14.80 2.71 16.48
C ALA A 19 -14.64 4.20 16.11
N LEU A 20 -13.38 4.66 16.04
CA LEU A 20 -13.05 6.07 15.77
C LEU A 20 -13.25 6.44 14.29
N GLY A 21 -13.22 5.46 13.40
CA GLY A 21 -13.33 5.66 11.96
C GLY A 21 -13.18 4.37 11.18
N LEU A 22 -13.05 4.52 9.87
CA LEU A 22 -12.73 3.48 8.90
C LEU A 22 -11.30 3.67 8.39
N SER A 23 -10.50 2.63 8.34
CA SER A 23 -9.16 2.67 7.74
C SER A 23 -9.07 1.73 6.54
N THR A 24 -8.38 2.17 5.48
CA THR A 24 -8.08 1.35 4.31
C THR A 24 -6.60 1.33 3.97
N GLY A 25 -6.15 0.21 3.39
CA GLY A 25 -4.83 0.08 2.78
C GLY A 25 -4.99 -0.30 1.31
N LEU A 26 -5.29 0.68 0.46
CA LEU A 26 -5.60 0.46 -0.96
C LEU A 26 -4.37 0.05 -1.81
N PHE A 27 -3.18 0.16 -1.24
CA PHE A 27 -1.95 -0.34 -1.84
C PHE A 27 -1.82 -1.86 -1.74
N TYR A 28 -2.36 -2.47 -0.69
CA TYR A 28 -2.18 -3.88 -0.36
C TYR A 28 -3.36 -4.74 -0.79
N ALA A 29 -3.09 -6.01 -1.16
CA ALA A 29 -4.16 -7.00 -1.30
C ALA A 29 -4.73 -7.34 0.10
N PRO A 30 -6.05 -7.51 0.27
CA PRO A 30 -7.10 -7.45 -0.75
C PRO A 30 -7.62 -6.04 -1.08
N GLY A 31 -7.30 -5.01 -0.29
CA GLY A 31 -7.79 -3.63 -0.46
C GLY A 31 -7.49 -3.02 -1.84
N TYR A 32 -6.40 -3.46 -2.46
CA TYR A 32 -6.04 -3.04 -3.82
C TYR A 32 -7.13 -3.33 -4.88
N TYR A 33 -7.91 -4.38 -4.70
CA TYR A 33 -8.97 -4.77 -5.63
C TYR A 33 -10.26 -3.99 -5.42
N ALA A 34 -10.40 -3.29 -4.28
CA ALA A 34 -11.57 -2.45 -4.02
C ALA A 34 -11.63 -1.29 -5.03
N ARG A 35 -12.83 -1.04 -5.54
CA ARG A 35 -13.10 0.11 -6.41
C ARG A 35 -13.36 1.34 -5.55
N THR A 36 -13.07 2.51 -6.10
CA THR A 36 -13.33 3.79 -5.41
C THR A 36 -14.78 3.92 -4.96
N ASP A 37 -15.75 3.48 -5.78
CA ASP A 37 -17.18 3.51 -5.44
C ASP A 37 -17.52 2.64 -4.21
N GLU A 38 -16.84 1.51 -4.05
CA GLU A 38 -17.00 0.63 -2.89
C GLU A 38 -16.49 1.34 -1.63
N VAL A 39 -15.31 1.95 -1.69
CA VAL A 39 -14.73 2.69 -0.57
C VAL A 39 -15.61 3.88 -0.19
N ILE A 40 -16.13 4.64 -1.16
CA ILE A 40 -17.06 5.74 -0.93
C ILE A 40 -18.30 5.24 -0.20
N ALA A 41 -18.90 4.14 -0.64
CA ALA A 41 -20.10 3.60 -0.01
C ALA A 41 -19.89 3.22 1.47
N LEU A 42 -18.67 2.78 1.85
CA LEU A 42 -18.31 2.54 3.24
C LEU A 42 -18.02 3.85 3.99
N ALA A 43 -17.33 4.78 3.35
CA ALA A 43 -17.00 6.10 3.92
C ALA A 43 -18.25 6.97 4.17
N GLU A 44 -19.33 6.79 3.40
CA GLU A 44 -20.64 7.42 3.70
C GLU A 44 -21.17 7.06 5.10
N GLU A 45 -20.91 5.83 5.59
CA GLU A 45 -21.29 5.45 6.95
C GLU A 45 -20.43 6.16 8.00
N VAL A 46 -19.20 6.54 7.63
CA VAL A 46 -18.27 7.34 8.45
C VAL A 46 -18.75 8.79 8.53
N GLY A 47 -19.05 9.41 7.39
CA GLY A 47 -19.53 10.80 7.30
C GLY A 47 -20.84 11.01 8.06
N LYS A 48 -21.82 10.10 7.94
CA LYS A 48 -23.08 10.12 8.72
C LYS A 48 -22.87 10.20 10.23
N ARG A 49 -21.69 9.83 10.74
CA ARG A 49 -21.35 9.78 12.16
C ARG A 49 -20.30 10.80 12.57
N ASP A 50 -19.95 11.73 11.67
CA ASP A 50 -18.89 12.73 11.87
C ASP A 50 -17.57 12.12 12.33
N LYS A 51 -17.17 10.98 11.71
CA LYS A 51 -15.97 10.23 12.06
C LYS A 51 -14.90 10.32 10.98
N LEU A 52 -13.76 9.63 11.19
CA LEU A 52 -12.56 9.73 10.39
C LEU A 52 -12.46 8.58 9.38
N TYR A 53 -12.16 8.89 8.12
CA TYR A 53 -11.62 7.94 7.15
C TYR A 53 -10.11 8.12 7.06
N SER A 54 -9.33 7.08 7.36
CA SER A 54 -7.89 7.06 7.23
C SER A 54 -7.44 6.14 6.10
N THR A 55 -6.47 6.55 5.30
CA THR A 55 -6.04 5.74 4.17
C THR A 55 -4.53 5.69 3.99
N HIS A 56 -4.00 4.46 3.83
CA HIS A 56 -2.79 4.24 3.06
C HIS A 56 -3.20 4.29 1.59
N GLN A 57 -2.74 5.30 0.88
CA GLN A 57 -3.13 5.57 -0.50
C GLN A 57 -2.87 4.38 -1.43
N ARG A 58 -3.61 4.32 -2.54
CA ARG A 58 -3.48 3.26 -3.54
C ARG A 58 -2.10 3.22 -4.19
N ASP A 59 -1.47 4.40 -4.37
CA ASP A 59 -0.11 4.53 -4.88
C ASP A 59 0.54 5.80 -4.30
N GLU A 60 1.67 5.65 -3.70
CA GLU A 60 2.48 6.75 -3.15
C GLU A 60 3.64 7.14 -4.07
N GLY A 61 3.65 6.61 -5.28
CA GLY A 61 4.72 6.76 -6.24
C GLY A 61 4.26 6.69 -7.69
N SER A 62 4.76 5.70 -8.40
CA SER A 62 4.47 5.48 -9.83
C SER A 62 4.33 3.99 -10.17
N ARG A 63 3.90 3.20 -9.20
CA ARG A 63 3.89 1.74 -9.34
C ARG A 63 2.62 1.24 -10.05
N THR A 64 1.50 1.92 -9.84
CA THR A 64 0.20 1.56 -10.41
C THR A 64 -0.49 2.77 -11.03
N VAL A 65 -1.37 3.43 -10.30
CA VAL A 65 -2.16 4.59 -10.78
C VAL A 65 -1.38 5.91 -10.69
N GLY A 66 -0.33 5.96 -9.88
CA GLY A 66 0.47 7.15 -9.64
C GLY A 66 -0.01 7.99 -8.45
N LEU A 67 0.94 8.76 -7.89
CA LEU A 67 0.77 9.54 -6.66
C LEU A 67 -0.45 10.47 -6.69
N PHE A 68 -0.59 11.30 -7.73
CA PHE A 68 -1.65 12.29 -7.80
C PHE A 68 -3.02 11.72 -8.11
N VAL A 69 -3.10 10.64 -8.89
CA VAL A 69 -4.37 9.92 -9.11
C VAL A 69 -4.86 9.31 -7.80
N SER A 70 -3.93 8.73 -7.04
CA SER A 70 -4.22 8.17 -5.72
C SER A 70 -4.63 9.22 -4.69
N LEU A 71 -4.00 10.40 -4.69
CA LEU A 71 -4.40 11.52 -3.85
C LEU A 71 -5.80 12.03 -4.21
N ASN A 72 -6.07 12.22 -5.50
CA ASN A 72 -7.41 12.63 -5.97
C ASN A 72 -8.48 11.59 -5.63
N GLU A 73 -8.16 10.29 -5.62
CA GLU A 73 -9.07 9.24 -5.14
C GLU A 73 -9.46 9.48 -3.67
N ALA A 74 -8.47 9.76 -2.80
CA ALA A 74 -8.74 10.03 -1.38
C ALA A 74 -9.56 11.32 -1.17
N ILE A 75 -9.26 12.37 -1.94
CA ILE A 75 -10.03 13.62 -1.95
C ILE A 75 -11.49 13.37 -2.39
N GLU A 76 -11.69 12.61 -3.45
CA GLU A 76 -13.02 12.26 -3.97
C GLU A 76 -13.83 11.42 -2.97
N ILE A 77 -13.16 10.50 -2.26
CA ILE A 77 -13.80 9.75 -1.17
C ILE A 77 -14.29 10.71 -0.10
N GLY A 78 -13.47 11.66 0.38
CA GLY A 78 -13.88 12.66 1.35
C GLY A 78 -15.02 13.54 0.85
N ARG A 79 -14.91 14.06 -0.36
CA ARG A 79 -15.92 14.93 -0.98
C ARG A 79 -17.28 14.27 -1.08
N ARG A 80 -17.33 13.01 -1.49
CA ARG A 80 -18.60 12.29 -1.72
C ARG A 80 -19.23 11.71 -0.45
N SER A 81 -18.40 11.41 0.54
CA SER A 81 -18.87 10.81 1.80
C SER A 81 -19.09 11.81 2.94
N ASP A 82 -18.68 13.07 2.74
CA ASP A 82 -18.74 14.12 3.77
C ASP A 82 -18.07 13.70 5.09
N CYS A 83 -16.96 12.94 5.01
CA CYS A 83 -16.18 12.49 6.14
C CYS A 83 -14.85 13.24 6.24
N LYS A 84 -14.28 13.28 7.44
CA LYS A 84 -12.91 13.73 7.67
C LYS A 84 -11.94 12.71 7.06
N VAL A 85 -10.91 13.19 6.37
CA VAL A 85 -9.93 12.33 5.69
C VAL A 85 -8.55 12.49 6.28
N GLN A 86 -7.92 11.39 6.67
CA GLN A 86 -6.51 11.34 7.06
C GLN A 86 -5.70 10.57 6.03
N ILE A 87 -4.80 11.26 5.34
CA ILE A 87 -3.79 10.62 4.50
C ILE A 87 -2.64 10.16 5.37
N SER A 88 -2.46 8.86 5.51
CA SER A 88 -1.40 8.30 6.34
C SER A 88 -0.03 8.45 5.66
N HIS A 89 0.98 8.83 6.45
CA HIS A 89 2.42 8.80 6.12
C HIS A 89 2.74 9.31 4.71
N VAL A 90 2.29 10.52 4.39
CA VAL A 90 2.52 11.20 3.09
C VAL A 90 3.97 11.10 2.65
N LYS A 91 4.21 10.65 1.41
CA LYS A 91 5.53 10.56 0.80
C LYS A 91 5.49 10.53 -0.72
N CYS A 92 6.57 10.96 -1.34
CA CYS A 92 6.87 10.78 -2.77
C CYS A 92 7.80 9.56 -2.91
N ALA A 93 7.24 8.35 -2.89
CA ALA A 93 7.99 7.10 -2.67
C ALA A 93 8.87 6.66 -3.86
N ALA A 94 8.55 7.05 -5.09
CA ALA A 94 9.30 6.66 -6.28
C ALA A 94 10.16 7.81 -6.84
N GLN A 95 11.29 7.50 -7.45
CA GLN A 95 12.17 8.51 -8.06
C GLN A 95 11.44 9.43 -9.05
N LYS A 96 10.48 8.90 -9.81
CA LYS A 96 9.67 9.66 -10.78
C LYS A 96 8.83 10.78 -10.16
N VAL A 97 8.53 10.69 -8.87
CA VAL A 97 7.75 11.69 -8.13
C VAL A 97 8.58 12.47 -7.11
N TRP A 98 9.89 12.25 -7.05
CA TRP A 98 10.75 13.07 -6.20
C TRP A 98 10.70 14.54 -6.62
N GLY A 99 10.72 15.44 -5.64
CA GLY A 99 10.54 16.87 -5.85
C GLY A 99 9.09 17.33 -6.01
N LYS A 100 8.11 16.40 -6.00
CA LYS A 100 6.69 16.70 -6.15
C LYS A 100 5.94 17.02 -4.85
N SER A 101 6.65 17.10 -3.73
CA SER A 101 6.05 17.37 -2.43
C SER A 101 5.32 18.71 -2.36
N TYR A 102 5.85 19.74 -3.02
CA TYR A 102 5.19 21.05 -3.07
C TYR A 102 3.84 20.98 -3.80
N GLU A 103 3.82 20.36 -4.98
CA GLU A 103 2.57 20.16 -5.76
C GLU A 103 1.55 19.32 -4.98
N TYR A 104 2.03 18.31 -4.23
CA TYR A 104 1.18 17.48 -3.37
C TYR A 104 0.54 18.29 -2.24
N LEU A 105 1.33 19.09 -1.53
CA LEU A 105 0.85 19.92 -0.43
C LEU A 105 -0.10 21.00 -0.94
N GLN A 106 0.21 21.62 -2.09
CA GLN A 106 -0.66 22.62 -2.69
C GLN A 106 -2.06 22.03 -3.00
N LEU A 107 -2.11 20.80 -3.53
CA LEU A 107 -3.39 20.13 -3.79
C LEU A 107 -4.19 19.86 -2.50
N LEU A 108 -3.51 19.51 -1.40
CA LEU A 108 -4.17 19.38 -0.09
C LEU A 108 -4.70 20.72 0.43
N GLU A 109 -3.90 21.79 0.33
CA GLU A 109 -4.29 23.14 0.76
C GLU A 109 -5.49 23.65 -0.05
N ASP A 110 -5.48 23.46 -1.36
CA ASP A 110 -6.60 23.82 -2.24
C ASP A 110 -7.87 23.04 -1.86
N THR A 111 -7.71 21.75 -1.55
CA THR A 111 -8.80 20.87 -1.11
C THR A 111 -9.44 21.35 0.23
N VAL A 112 -8.59 21.78 1.17
CA VAL A 112 -9.06 22.39 2.44
C VAL A 112 -9.82 23.69 2.18
N GLN A 113 -9.37 24.52 1.23
CA GLN A 113 -10.06 25.76 0.85
C GLN A 113 -11.41 25.48 0.18
N GLU A 114 -11.59 24.36 -0.49
CA GLU A 114 -12.88 23.88 -1.01
C GLU A 114 -13.85 23.44 0.11
N GLY A 115 -13.39 23.38 1.37
CA GLY A 115 -14.19 23.01 2.54
C GLY A 115 -14.18 21.52 2.87
N ILE A 116 -13.28 20.73 2.28
CA ILE A 116 -13.11 19.31 2.61
C ILE A 116 -12.16 19.20 3.81
N ASP A 117 -12.60 18.50 4.85
CA ASP A 117 -11.79 18.25 6.05
C ASP A 117 -10.77 17.10 5.75
N ILE A 118 -9.59 17.50 5.30
CA ILE A 118 -8.51 16.59 4.92
C ILE A 118 -7.18 17.00 5.57
N ALA A 119 -6.44 16.03 6.10
CA ALA A 119 -5.13 16.22 6.68
C ALA A 119 -4.20 15.06 6.29
N GLY A 120 -2.91 15.24 6.50
CA GLY A 120 -1.90 14.20 6.31
C GLY A 120 -0.91 14.16 7.45
N ASP A 121 -0.37 12.98 7.75
CA ASP A 121 0.77 12.82 8.65
C ASP A 121 2.03 12.41 7.88
N GLN A 122 3.18 12.53 8.53
CA GLN A 122 4.46 12.16 7.96
C GLN A 122 5.43 11.72 9.06
N TYR A 123 6.24 10.71 8.80
CA TYR A 123 7.34 10.34 9.67
C TYR A 123 8.66 11.02 9.22
N PRO A 124 9.61 11.29 10.16
CA PRO A 124 10.82 12.05 9.87
C PRO A 124 11.99 11.16 9.41
N TYR A 125 11.73 10.12 8.62
CA TYR A 125 12.75 9.19 8.15
C TYR A 125 12.84 9.18 6.62
N THR A 126 14.05 8.95 6.10
CA THR A 126 14.32 8.82 4.66
C THR A 126 14.06 7.40 4.12
N ALA A 127 13.57 6.51 4.96
CA ALA A 127 13.22 5.13 4.65
C ALA A 127 11.78 4.86 5.04
N SER A 128 11.13 3.91 4.36
CA SER A 128 9.82 3.35 4.71
C SER A 128 9.97 1.88 5.08
N SER A 129 9.03 1.35 5.86
CA SER A 129 8.98 -0.07 6.23
C SER A 129 7.66 -0.69 5.82
N THR A 130 7.71 -1.86 5.22
CA THR A 130 6.53 -2.65 4.85
C THR A 130 6.90 -4.12 4.72
N ALA A 131 5.89 -4.98 4.60
CA ALA A 131 6.14 -6.39 4.31
C ALA A 131 6.80 -6.59 2.93
N LEU A 132 7.70 -7.56 2.84
CA LEU A 132 8.43 -7.89 1.61
C LEU A 132 7.49 -8.14 0.42
N THR A 133 6.37 -8.81 0.67
CA THR A 133 5.30 -9.03 -0.33
C THR A 133 4.69 -7.72 -0.83
N GLY A 134 4.40 -6.77 0.05
CA GLY A 134 3.90 -5.45 -0.31
C GLY A 134 4.92 -4.65 -1.13
N ALA A 135 6.21 -4.76 -0.81
CA ALA A 135 7.27 -4.07 -1.50
C ALA A 135 7.57 -4.62 -2.90
N LEU A 136 7.58 -5.95 -3.07
CA LEU A 136 8.20 -6.59 -4.23
C LEU A 136 7.29 -7.52 -5.04
N PHE A 137 6.34 -8.19 -4.40
CA PHE A 137 5.55 -9.21 -5.09
C PHE A 137 4.51 -8.59 -6.03
N PRO A 138 4.33 -9.14 -7.22
CA PRO A 138 3.26 -8.73 -8.12
C PRO A 138 1.89 -9.10 -7.54
N ARG A 139 0.90 -8.25 -7.76
CA ARG A 139 -0.43 -8.37 -7.13
C ARG A 139 -1.11 -9.70 -7.40
N TRP A 140 -0.99 -10.23 -8.63
CA TRP A 140 -1.61 -11.49 -9.01
C TRP A 140 -1.14 -12.66 -8.13
N SER A 141 0.13 -12.65 -7.68
CA SER A 141 0.68 -13.73 -6.86
C SER A 141 0.18 -13.72 -5.41
N LEU A 142 -0.40 -12.61 -4.96
CA LEU A 142 -0.95 -12.46 -3.61
C LEU A 142 -2.47 -12.75 -3.55
N SER A 143 -3.09 -12.94 -4.72
CA SER A 143 -4.50 -13.30 -4.85
C SER A 143 -4.73 -14.74 -4.38
N GLY A 144 -5.39 -14.93 -3.26
CA GLY A 144 -5.62 -16.25 -2.66
C GLY A 144 -4.79 -16.53 -1.41
N GLY A 145 -4.02 -15.52 -0.93
CA GLY A 145 -3.29 -15.60 0.33
C GLY A 145 -1.97 -16.37 0.25
N ARG A 146 -1.36 -16.61 1.43
CA ARG A 146 0.00 -17.20 1.53
C ARG A 146 0.08 -18.59 0.87
N GLU A 147 -0.88 -19.46 1.11
CA GLU A 147 -0.87 -20.82 0.56
C GLU A 147 -0.80 -20.80 -0.98
N LYS A 148 -1.65 -19.98 -1.59
CA LYS A 148 -1.67 -19.84 -3.06
C LYS A 148 -0.38 -19.23 -3.62
N THR A 149 0.20 -18.27 -2.90
CA THR A 149 1.52 -17.71 -3.26
C THR A 149 2.60 -18.79 -3.24
N LEU A 150 2.62 -19.67 -2.22
CA LEU A 150 3.57 -20.78 -2.14
C LEU A 150 3.34 -21.82 -3.26
N GLU A 151 2.10 -22.10 -3.65
CA GLU A 151 1.81 -22.92 -4.82
C GLU A 151 2.40 -22.33 -6.11
N PHE A 152 2.23 -21.02 -6.34
CA PHE A 152 2.83 -20.32 -7.48
C PHE A 152 4.37 -20.37 -7.45
N MET A 153 4.97 -20.33 -6.27
CA MET A 153 6.42 -20.45 -6.11
C MET A 153 6.94 -21.87 -6.34
N ALA A 154 6.12 -22.88 -6.17
CA ALA A 154 6.45 -24.28 -6.43
C ALA A 154 6.27 -24.68 -7.91
N ASP A 155 5.47 -23.95 -8.67
CA ASP A 155 5.25 -24.13 -10.10
C ASP A 155 6.34 -23.40 -10.89
N GLU A 156 7.00 -24.08 -11.83
CA GLU A 156 8.18 -23.55 -12.53
C GLU A 156 7.88 -22.30 -13.36
N ASP A 157 6.75 -22.31 -14.09
CA ASP A 157 6.36 -21.20 -14.95
C ASP A 157 5.96 -19.95 -14.14
N HIS A 158 5.17 -20.14 -13.09
CA HIS A 158 4.79 -19.05 -12.19
C HIS A 158 5.99 -18.50 -11.41
N ARG A 159 6.91 -19.36 -10.97
CA ARG A 159 8.15 -18.95 -10.31
C ARG A 159 9.03 -18.11 -11.23
N GLY A 160 9.23 -18.53 -12.47
CA GLY A 160 9.96 -17.75 -13.46
C GLY A 160 9.37 -16.37 -13.66
N ARG A 161 8.05 -16.28 -13.82
CA ARG A 161 7.33 -15.02 -13.91
C ARG A 161 7.47 -14.16 -12.66
N LEU A 162 7.44 -14.75 -11.46
CA LEU A 162 7.67 -14.03 -10.20
C LEU A 162 9.05 -13.40 -10.15
N VAL A 163 10.09 -14.16 -10.51
CA VAL A 163 11.47 -13.68 -10.56
C VAL A 163 11.63 -12.51 -11.52
N ASP A 164 11.04 -12.61 -12.71
CA ASP A 164 11.11 -11.55 -13.72
C ASP A 164 10.42 -10.27 -13.25
N GLU A 165 9.20 -10.37 -12.70
CA GLU A 165 8.43 -9.21 -12.24
C GLU A 165 9.03 -8.57 -10.97
N ILE A 166 9.64 -9.34 -10.06
CA ILE A 166 10.39 -8.81 -8.91
C ILE A 166 11.65 -8.08 -9.41
N THR A 167 12.37 -8.66 -10.38
CA THR A 167 13.54 -8.03 -10.99
C THR A 167 13.18 -6.71 -11.68
N ASP A 168 12.06 -6.67 -12.40
CA ASP A 168 11.53 -5.44 -13.00
C ASP A 168 11.17 -4.40 -11.92
N THR A 169 10.65 -4.83 -10.78
CA THR A 169 10.37 -3.94 -9.64
C THR A 169 11.64 -3.28 -9.10
N PHE A 170 12.76 -4.00 -9.00
CA PHE A 170 14.06 -3.42 -8.63
C PHE A 170 14.50 -2.34 -9.62
N SER A 171 14.36 -2.59 -10.92
CA SER A 171 14.77 -1.65 -11.97
C SER A 171 13.97 -0.35 -11.97
N LYS A 172 12.73 -0.38 -11.47
CA LYS A 172 11.83 0.80 -11.37
C LYS A 172 11.96 1.55 -10.05
N GLY A 173 12.62 0.96 -9.07
CA GLY A 173 12.79 1.47 -7.71
C GLY A 173 14.22 1.91 -7.40
N ARG A 174 14.65 1.63 -6.17
CA ARG A 174 16.00 1.92 -5.66
C ARG A 174 16.99 0.76 -5.88
N GLY A 175 16.62 -0.27 -6.63
CA GLY A 175 17.41 -1.49 -6.74
C GLY A 175 17.28 -2.40 -5.52
N ALA A 176 17.93 -3.57 -5.60
CA ALA A 176 18.00 -4.50 -4.47
C ALA A 176 18.91 -3.98 -3.34
N GLU A 177 19.84 -3.10 -3.65
CA GLU A 177 20.70 -2.37 -2.70
C GLU A 177 19.92 -1.37 -1.84
N GLY A 178 18.78 -0.90 -2.30
CA GLY A 178 17.91 0.03 -1.58
C GLY A 178 16.90 -0.66 -0.64
N ILE A 179 16.89 -1.99 -0.56
CA ILE A 179 15.97 -2.76 0.26
C ILE A 179 16.76 -3.50 1.34
N ILE A 180 16.48 -3.16 2.60
CA ILE A 180 17.13 -3.72 3.78
C ILE A 180 16.12 -4.59 4.52
N ILE A 181 16.50 -5.80 4.90
CA ILE A 181 15.70 -6.69 5.73
C ILE A 181 15.78 -6.19 7.18
N ALA A 182 14.69 -5.61 7.67
CA ALA A 182 14.63 -5.05 9.01
C ALA A 182 14.43 -6.13 10.10
N ARG A 183 13.73 -7.22 9.75
CA ARG A 183 13.48 -8.35 10.66
C ARG A 183 13.26 -9.64 9.87
N TYR A 184 13.90 -10.73 10.33
CA TYR A 184 13.72 -12.06 9.79
C TYR A 184 13.95 -13.11 10.87
N VAL A 185 12.86 -13.72 11.35
CA VAL A 185 12.85 -14.57 12.55
C VAL A 185 13.57 -15.90 12.34
N GLU A 186 13.58 -16.43 11.12
CA GLU A 186 14.21 -17.70 10.78
C GLU A 186 15.74 -17.61 10.77
N ASP A 187 16.29 -16.42 10.47
CA ASP A 187 17.73 -16.17 10.48
C ASP A 187 18.05 -14.69 10.75
N GLU A 188 18.23 -14.34 12.01
CA GLU A 188 18.56 -12.98 12.45
C GLU A 188 19.88 -12.45 11.85
N SER A 189 20.75 -13.32 11.34
CA SER A 189 22.02 -12.91 10.71
C SER A 189 21.80 -12.12 9.40
N LEU A 190 20.61 -12.22 8.81
CA LEU A 190 20.22 -11.47 7.61
C LEU A 190 19.65 -10.09 7.92
N GLU A 191 19.32 -9.80 9.18
CA GLU A 191 18.79 -8.49 9.58
C GLU A 191 19.84 -7.39 9.39
N GLY A 192 19.41 -6.25 8.92
CA GLY A 192 20.28 -5.11 8.58
C GLY A 192 21.00 -5.22 7.24
N LYS A 193 20.89 -6.36 6.54
CA LYS A 193 21.50 -6.54 5.22
C LYS A 193 20.57 -6.13 4.10
N THR A 194 21.16 -5.65 3.02
CA THR A 194 20.47 -5.40 1.74
C THR A 194 20.13 -6.71 1.04
N LEU A 195 19.12 -6.69 0.16
CA LEU A 195 18.79 -7.87 -0.64
C LEU A 195 19.95 -8.30 -1.59
N ILE A 196 20.84 -7.36 -1.96
CA ILE A 196 22.00 -7.71 -2.76
C ILE A 196 23.03 -8.51 -1.93
N GLU A 197 23.32 -8.06 -0.70
CA GLU A 197 24.21 -8.78 0.21
C GLU A 197 23.67 -10.18 0.57
N ILE A 198 22.35 -10.28 0.75
CA ILE A 198 21.70 -11.57 1.03
C ILE A 198 21.76 -12.49 -0.21
N ALA A 199 21.56 -11.95 -1.40
CA ALA A 199 21.70 -12.71 -2.64
C ALA A 199 23.12 -13.29 -2.81
N ASP A 200 24.15 -12.50 -2.47
CA ASP A 200 25.54 -12.95 -2.48
C ASP A 200 25.77 -14.08 -1.44
N ILE A 201 25.28 -13.92 -0.22
CA ILE A 201 25.35 -14.96 0.84
C ILE A 201 24.66 -16.25 0.38
N MET A 202 23.52 -16.15 -0.27
CA MET A 202 22.74 -17.29 -0.75
C MET A 202 23.23 -17.84 -2.10
N ASN A 203 24.25 -17.21 -2.71
CA ASN A 203 24.75 -17.49 -4.06
C ASN A 203 23.61 -17.59 -5.10
N THR A 204 22.80 -16.53 -5.19
CA THR A 204 21.62 -16.48 -6.06
C THR A 204 21.34 -15.04 -6.53
N SER A 205 20.26 -14.85 -7.32
CA SER A 205 19.83 -13.50 -7.68
C SER A 205 19.05 -12.83 -6.52
N PRO A 206 18.98 -11.48 -6.45
CA PRO A 206 18.17 -10.78 -5.45
C PRO A 206 16.67 -11.16 -5.48
N ALA A 207 16.13 -11.43 -6.67
CA ALA A 207 14.74 -11.87 -6.81
C ALA A 207 14.53 -13.28 -6.23
N GLU A 208 15.46 -14.20 -6.50
CA GLU A 208 15.43 -15.54 -5.90
C GLU A 208 15.66 -15.49 -4.38
N ALA A 209 16.57 -14.65 -3.89
CA ALA A 209 16.74 -14.43 -2.45
C ALA A 209 15.44 -13.93 -1.80
N THR A 210 14.74 -13.00 -2.47
CA THR A 210 13.41 -12.51 -2.03
C THR A 210 12.40 -13.66 -1.86
N LEU A 211 12.34 -14.58 -2.83
CA LEU A 211 11.45 -15.74 -2.75
C LEU A 211 11.84 -16.69 -1.60
N ARG A 212 13.12 -16.94 -1.40
CA ARG A 212 13.62 -17.81 -0.30
C ARG A 212 13.32 -17.24 1.08
N ILE A 213 13.44 -15.93 1.26
CA ILE A 213 13.06 -15.25 2.51
C ILE A 213 11.55 -15.36 2.78
N TYR A 214 10.74 -15.39 1.74
CA TYR A 214 9.28 -15.48 1.90
C TYR A 214 8.80 -16.91 2.22
N GLN A 215 9.49 -17.95 1.79
CA GLN A 215 9.15 -19.37 2.03
C GLN A 215 9.22 -19.75 3.50
#